data_0badd397f591668f71ed1d6b449efb25
#
_entry.id   0badd397f591668f71ed1d6b449efb25
#
_cell.length_a   1.000
_cell.length_b   1.000
_cell.length_c   1.000
_cell.angle_alpha   90.00
_cell.angle_beta   90.00
_cell.angle_gamma   90.00
#
_symmetry.space_group_name_H-M   'P 1'
#
loop_
_entity.id
_entity.type
_entity.pdbx_description
1 polymer ?
#
loop_
_entity_poly.entity_id
_entity_poly.type
_entity_poly.pdbx_seq_one_letter_code
_entity_poly.pdbx_strand_id
1 'polypeptide(L)'
;MKTSKAIKVRHSPLFEEQLKKLREAIKEQDSKFHRQLLKAIEREEGNLRIDMHHGTQIEKSKIPKEYILQYGVTNLWKIDLPGYWRIIYTIVGNEFEIISVLLEFMDHKEYDKRFGYRKL
;
A
#
# COMPACT_ATOMS: atom_id res chain seq x y z
N MET A 1 -0.11 -16.27 -29.71
CA MET A 1 1.05 -15.82 -28.93
C MET A 1 0.58 -14.95 -27.78
N LYS A 2 1.04 -15.28 -26.58
CA LYS A 2 0.63 -14.55 -25.38
C LYS A 2 1.43 -13.28 -25.25
N THR A 3 0.75 -12.15 -25.22
CA THR A 3 1.41 -10.86 -24.96
C THR A 3 1.44 -10.62 -23.46
N SER A 4 2.63 -10.46 -22.91
CA SER A 4 2.77 -10.14 -21.49
C SER A 4 2.37 -8.70 -21.24
N LYS A 5 1.60 -8.46 -20.18
CA LYS A 5 1.27 -7.11 -19.75
C LYS A 5 2.42 -6.53 -18.94
N ALA A 6 2.67 -5.25 -19.08
CA ALA A 6 3.64 -4.56 -18.24
C ALA A 6 3.08 -4.45 -16.83
N ILE A 7 3.93 -4.72 -15.82
CA ILE A 7 3.54 -4.60 -14.42
C ILE A 7 4.16 -3.31 -13.88
N LYS A 8 3.32 -2.44 -13.35
CA LYS A 8 3.74 -1.11 -12.87
C LYS A 8 3.27 -0.85 -11.46
N VAL A 9 3.92 0.09 -10.80
CA VAL A 9 3.54 0.57 -9.48
C VAL A 9 3.33 2.07 -9.57
N ARG A 10 2.24 2.55 -8.99
CA ARG A 10 1.93 3.99 -8.92
C ARG A 10 1.58 4.36 -7.50
N HIS A 11 1.72 5.63 -7.18
CA HIS A 11 1.38 6.16 -5.86
C HIS A 11 0.17 7.08 -5.97
N SER A 12 -0.75 6.97 -5.00
CA SER A 12 -1.79 7.97 -4.84
C SER A 12 -1.15 9.28 -4.35
N PRO A 13 -1.83 10.42 -4.49
CA PRO A 13 -1.33 11.68 -3.92
C PRO A 13 -1.11 11.59 -2.40
N LEU A 14 -1.98 10.88 -1.68
CA LEU A 14 -1.82 10.68 -0.25
C LEU A 14 -0.55 9.90 0.07
N PHE A 15 -0.31 8.81 -0.67
CA PHE A 15 0.88 7.99 -0.45
C PHE A 15 2.16 8.82 -0.66
N GLU A 16 2.18 9.64 -1.71
CA GLU A 16 3.32 10.52 -2.00
C GLU A 16 3.55 11.51 -0.86
N GLU A 17 2.48 12.08 -0.32
CA GLU A 17 2.57 13.01 0.81
C GLU A 17 3.11 12.31 2.06
N GLN A 18 2.66 11.08 2.30
CA GLN A 18 3.14 10.28 3.42
C GLN A 18 4.63 9.97 3.29
N LEU A 19 5.10 9.64 2.09
CA LEU A 19 6.52 9.40 1.85
C LEU A 19 7.35 10.65 2.08
N LYS A 20 6.84 11.78 1.63
CA LYS A 20 7.50 13.07 1.83
C LYS A 20 7.69 13.35 3.32
N LYS A 21 6.64 13.17 4.10
CA LYS A 21 6.69 13.38 5.55
C LYS A 21 7.64 12.40 6.22
N LEU A 22 7.67 11.16 5.76
CA LEU A 22 8.59 10.15 6.29
C LEU A 22 10.04 10.55 6.04
N ARG A 23 10.36 11.00 4.83
CA ARG A 23 11.70 11.47 4.49
C ARG A 23 12.11 12.70 5.30
N GLU A 24 11.18 13.61 5.53
CA GLU A 24 11.43 14.78 6.38
C GLU A 24 11.71 14.37 7.83
N ALA A 25 10.94 13.42 8.35
CA ALA A 25 11.17 12.91 9.72
C ALA A 25 12.55 12.27 9.84
N ILE A 26 13.02 11.56 8.82
CA ILE A 26 14.35 10.96 8.82
C ILE A 26 15.43 12.04 8.87
N LYS A 27 15.26 13.13 8.12
CA LYS A 27 16.21 14.25 8.12
C LYS A 27 16.27 14.95 9.47
N GLU A 28 15.11 15.15 10.09
CA GLU A 28 15.03 15.93 11.34
C GLU A 28 15.43 15.13 12.56
N GLN A 29 15.06 13.87 12.64
CA GLN A 29 15.23 13.07 13.85
C GLN A 29 16.23 11.95 13.72
N ASP A 30 16.65 11.63 12.49
CA ASP A 30 17.56 10.51 12.20
C ASP A 30 17.14 9.22 12.90
N SER A 31 15.84 8.94 12.92
CA SER A 31 15.28 7.76 13.55
C SER A 31 15.60 6.51 12.78
N LYS A 32 16.20 5.53 13.45
CA LYS A 32 16.49 4.23 12.88
C LYS A 32 15.21 3.54 12.37
N PHE A 33 14.13 3.65 13.16
CA PHE A 33 12.85 3.06 12.79
C PHE A 33 12.32 3.65 11.48
N HIS A 34 12.35 4.98 11.35
CA HIS A 34 11.86 5.64 10.13
C HIS A 34 12.66 5.23 8.91
N ARG A 35 13.99 5.09 9.05
CA ARG A 35 14.82 4.63 7.95
C ARG A 35 14.50 3.19 7.55
N GLN A 36 14.28 2.33 8.54
CA GLN A 36 13.89 0.94 8.28
C GLN A 36 12.53 0.86 7.59
N LEU A 37 11.59 1.70 8.02
CA LEU A 37 10.26 1.75 7.42
C LEU A 37 10.35 2.16 5.94
N LEU A 38 11.10 3.21 5.64
CA LEU A 38 11.29 3.66 4.26
C LEU A 38 11.91 2.57 3.40
N LYS A 39 12.96 1.91 3.90
CA LYS A 39 13.60 0.81 3.15
C LYS A 39 12.64 -0.34 2.92
N ALA A 40 11.81 -0.67 3.90
CA ALA A 40 10.82 -1.73 3.76
C ALA A 40 9.78 -1.37 2.69
N ILE A 41 9.31 -0.13 2.68
CA ILE A 41 8.37 0.34 1.65
C ILE A 41 8.99 0.21 0.26
N GLU A 42 10.21 0.66 0.09
CA GLU A 42 10.92 0.58 -1.19
C GLU A 42 11.12 -0.87 -1.64
N ARG A 43 11.45 -1.76 -0.71
CA ARG A 43 11.59 -3.18 -1.01
C ARG A 43 10.26 -3.78 -1.48
N GLU A 44 9.18 -3.44 -0.81
CA GLU A 44 7.86 -3.97 -1.17
C GLU A 44 7.37 -3.44 -2.52
N GLU A 45 7.71 -2.20 -2.85
CA GLU A 45 7.44 -1.68 -4.20
C GLU A 45 8.16 -2.51 -5.26
N GLY A 46 9.40 -2.88 -4.99
CA GLY A 46 10.17 -3.75 -5.89
C GLY A 46 9.51 -5.11 -6.06
N ASN A 47 9.00 -5.69 -4.98
CA ASN A 47 8.29 -6.97 -5.02
C ASN A 47 7.00 -6.86 -5.83
N LEU A 48 6.28 -5.76 -5.72
CA LEU A 48 5.05 -5.53 -6.49
C LEU A 48 5.31 -5.38 -7.99
N ARG A 49 6.48 -4.90 -8.39
CA ARG A 49 6.86 -4.82 -9.80
C ARG A 49 7.08 -6.20 -10.41
N ILE A 50 7.36 -7.19 -9.56
CA ILE A 50 7.55 -8.57 -10.00
C ILE A 50 6.22 -9.33 -9.92
N ASP A 51 5.46 -9.14 -8.84
CA ASP A 51 4.22 -9.87 -8.59
C ASP A 51 3.20 -8.94 -7.90
N MET A 52 2.17 -8.53 -8.65
CA MET A 52 1.12 -7.68 -8.11
C MET A 52 0.32 -8.35 -6.99
N HIS A 53 0.35 -9.67 -6.91
CA HIS A 53 -0.35 -10.43 -5.85
C HIS A 53 0.55 -10.72 -4.65
N HIS A 54 1.67 -10.03 -4.55
CA HIS A 54 2.63 -10.22 -3.46
C HIS A 54 2.02 -10.01 -2.06
N GLY A 55 1.10 -9.07 -1.93
CA GLY A 55 0.42 -8.82 -0.67
C GLY A 55 -0.69 -9.81 -0.38
N THR A 56 -1.51 -9.49 0.61
CA THR A 56 -2.67 -10.29 1.02
C THR A 56 -3.94 -9.58 0.59
N GLN A 57 -4.81 -10.30 -0.12
CA GLN A 57 -6.08 -9.74 -0.56
C GLN A 57 -7.04 -9.57 0.61
N ILE A 58 -7.71 -8.43 0.66
CA ILE A 58 -8.75 -8.16 1.64
C ILE A 58 -10.08 -8.58 1.03
N GLU A 59 -10.88 -9.34 1.80
CA GLU A 59 -12.19 -9.79 1.33
C GLU A 59 -13.05 -8.58 0.95
N LYS A 60 -13.81 -8.71 -0.14
CA LYS A 60 -14.67 -7.62 -0.63
C LYS A 60 -15.60 -7.07 0.43
N SER A 61 -16.19 -7.96 1.23
CA SER A 61 -17.11 -7.56 2.30
C SER A 61 -16.44 -6.74 3.40
N LYS A 62 -15.13 -6.79 3.49
CA LYS A 62 -14.35 -6.08 4.52
C LYS A 62 -13.68 -4.81 4.02
N ILE A 63 -13.87 -4.45 2.75
CA ILE A 63 -13.33 -3.21 2.22
C ILE A 63 -14.11 -2.04 2.80
N PRO A 64 -13.43 -1.12 3.53
CA PRO A 64 -14.09 0.06 4.08
C PRO A 64 -14.69 0.92 2.96
N LYS A 65 -15.89 1.43 3.19
CA LYS A 65 -16.61 2.26 2.21
C LYS A 65 -15.81 3.46 1.74
N GLU A 66 -14.99 4.03 2.62
CA GLU A 66 -14.19 5.20 2.29
C GLU A 66 -13.23 4.97 1.12
N TYR A 67 -12.68 3.75 0.98
CA TYR A 67 -11.84 3.42 -0.17
C TYR A 67 -12.65 3.35 -1.46
N ILE A 68 -13.85 2.81 -1.38
CA ILE A 68 -14.75 2.73 -2.53
C ILE A 68 -15.17 4.12 -2.97
N LEU A 69 -15.56 4.97 -2.01
CA LEU A 69 -16.01 6.33 -2.29
C LEU A 69 -14.88 7.23 -2.78
N GLN A 70 -13.71 7.13 -2.18
CA GLN A 70 -12.59 8.01 -2.49
C GLN A 70 -11.82 7.59 -3.73
N TYR A 71 -11.62 6.29 -3.93
CA TYR A 71 -10.75 5.77 -5.00
C TYR A 71 -11.49 4.90 -6.01
N GLY A 72 -12.74 4.57 -5.78
CA GLY A 72 -13.49 3.69 -6.68
C GLY A 72 -12.91 2.30 -6.78
N VAL A 73 -12.33 1.78 -5.71
CA VAL A 73 -11.68 0.47 -5.76
C VAL A 73 -12.69 -0.66 -5.92
N THR A 74 -12.30 -1.70 -6.66
CA THR A 74 -13.06 -2.95 -6.77
C THR A 74 -12.36 -4.08 -6.05
N ASN A 75 -11.12 -3.86 -5.63
CA ASN A 75 -10.31 -4.81 -4.86
C ASN A 75 -9.38 -4.02 -3.97
N LEU A 76 -8.92 -4.68 -2.90
CA LEU A 76 -8.01 -4.03 -1.96
C LEU A 76 -7.06 -5.09 -1.39
N TRP A 77 -5.82 -4.69 -1.18
CA TRP A 77 -4.74 -5.57 -0.75
C TRP A 77 -3.93 -4.88 0.34
N LYS A 78 -3.25 -5.66 1.16
CA LYS A 78 -2.34 -5.13 2.17
C LYS A 78 -0.98 -5.82 2.10
N ILE A 79 0.06 -5.11 2.49
CA ILE A 79 1.39 -5.66 2.70
C ILE A 79 1.83 -5.30 4.11
N ASP A 80 2.24 -6.30 4.89
CA ASP A 80 2.74 -6.07 6.23
C ASP A 80 4.18 -5.55 6.18
N LEU A 81 4.47 -4.54 7.00
CA LEU A 81 5.78 -3.90 7.12
C LEU A 81 6.29 -4.08 8.55
N PRO A 82 7.61 -3.91 8.79
CA PRO A 82 8.15 -3.96 10.15
C PRO A 82 7.45 -2.97 11.09
N GLY A 83 7.35 -3.35 12.36
CA GLY A 83 6.73 -2.51 13.37
C GLY A 83 5.21 -2.43 13.27
N TYR A 84 4.61 -3.44 12.64
CA TYR A 84 3.16 -3.54 12.50
C TYR A 84 2.56 -2.42 11.64
N TRP A 85 3.33 -1.89 10.70
CA TRP A 85 2.83 -0.99 9.67
C TRP A 85 2.33 -1.78 8.48
N ARG A 86 1.48 -1.17 7.66
CA ARG A 86 0.91 -1.81 6.48
C ARG A 86 0.79 -0.84 5.33
N ILE A 87 1.03 -1.34 4.12
CA ILE A 87 0.69 -0.63 2.88
C ILE A 87 -0.66 -1.13 2.41
N ILE A 88 -1.52 -0.22 2.02
CA ILE A 88 -2.81 -0.55 1.41
C ILE A 88 -2.72 -0.19 -0.06
N TYR A 89 -3.05 -1.14 -0.93
CA TYR A 89 -2.99 -0.90 -2.37
C TYR A 89 -4.15 -1.58 -3.09
N THR A 90 -4.39 -1.15 -4.31
CA THR A 90 -5.38 -1.75 -5.20
C THR A 90 -4.73 -2.09 -6.52
N ILE A 91 -5.29 -3.05 -7.23
CA ILE A 91 -4.79 -3.46 -8.54
C ILE A 91 -5.80 -3.02 -9.59
N VAL A 92 -5.31 -2.27 -10.58
CA VAL A 92 -6.10 -1.86 -11.73
C VAL A 92 -5.34 -2.27 -13.00
N GLY A 93 -6.03 -2.36 -14.13
CA GLY A 93 -5.35 -2.75 -15.34
C GLY A 93 -6.20 -2.60 -16.59
N ASN A 94 -5.54 -2.78 -17.71
CA ASN A 94 -6.16 -2.79 -19.03
C ASN A 94 -5.48 -3.85 -19.89
N GLU A 95 -5.64 -3.80 -21.20
CA GLU A 95 -5.04 -4.78 -22.12
C GLU A 95 -3.52 -4.79 -22.10
N PHE A 96 -2.91 -3.66 -21.75
CA PHE A 96 -1.48 -3.45 -21.92
C PHE A 96 -0.69 -3.47 -20.62
N GLU A 97 -1.32 -3.11 -19.52
CA GLU A 97 -0.59 -3.02 -18.26
C GLU A 97 -1.45 -3.36 -17.04
N ILE A 98 -0.78 -3.81 -15.99
CA ILE A 98 -1.36 -4.06 -14.68
C ILE A 98 -0.66 -3.11 -13.73
N ILE A 99 -1.44 -2.37 -12.96
CA ILE A 99 -0.92 -1.32 -12.09
C ILE A 99 -1.31 -1.59 -10.65
N SER A 100 -0.32 -1.69 -9.77
CA SER A 100 -0.56 -1.65 -8.33
C SER A 100 -0.51 -0.19 -7.91
N VAL A 101 -1.63 0.33 -7.42
CA VAL A 101 -1.73 1.71 -6.96
C VAL A 101 -1.64 1.70 -5.45
N LEU A 102 -0.53 2.21 -4.92
CA LEU A 102 -0.33 2.31 -3.48
C LEU A 102 -1.12 3.51 -2.97
N LEU A 103 -2.12 3.24 -2.13
CA LEU A 103 -3.07 4.24 -1.67
C LEU A 103 -2.57 4.96 -0.43
N GLU A 104 -2.09 4.24 0.57
CA GLU A 104 -1.58 4.80 1.82
C GLU A 104 -0.84 3.74 2.60
N PHE A 105 -0.08 4.16 3.60
CA PHE A 105 0.47 3.24 4.59
C PHE A 105 0.11 3.76 5.97
N MET A 106 0.01 2.84 6.93
CA MET A 106 -0.47 3.18 8.27
C MET A 106 0.02 2.17 9.28
N ASP A 107 0.01 2.56 10.56
CA ASP A 107 0.33 1.62 11.63
C ASP A 107 -0.87 0.71 11.93
N HIS A 108 -0.65 -0.29 12.78
CA HIS A 108 -1.68 -1.27 13.07
C HIS A 108 -2.89 -0.67 13.80
N LYS A 109 -2.70 0.37 14.58
CA LYS A 109 -3.81 1.03 15.29
C LYS A 109 -4.77 1.69 14.31
N GLU A 110 -4.23 2.41 13.34
CA GLU A 110 -5.05 3.04 12.31
C GLU A 110 -5.69 1.97 11.42
N TYR A 111 -4.94 0.91 11.11
CA TYR A 111 -5.47 -0.20 10.33
C TYR A 111 -6.65 -0.87 11.01
N ASP A 112 -6.51 -1.21 12.29
CA ASP A 112 -7.57 -1.85 13.06
C ASP A 112 -8.82 -0.97 13.13
N LYS A 113 -8.62 0.33 13.36
CA LYS A 113 -9.69 1.30 13.39
C LYS A 113 -10.42 1.38 12.04
N ARG A 114 -9.67 1.45 10.96
CA ARG A 114 -10.22 1.62 9.62
C ARG A 114 -10.92 0.37 9.10
N PHE A 115 -10.38 -0.79 9.39
CA PHE A 115 -10.90 -2.06 8.90
C PHE A 115 -11.81 -2.77 9.89
N GLY A 116 -12.08 -2.16 11.05
CA GLY A 116 -13.05 -2.67 12.01
C GLY A 116 -12.59 -3.83 12.87
N TYR A 117 -11.28 -4.09 12.96
CA TYR A 117 -10.76 -5.15 13.83
C TYR A 117 -10.65 -4.64 15.25
N ARG A 118 -11.76 -4.68 15.97
CA ARG A 118 -11.80 -4.21 17.35
C ARG A 118 -11.48 -5.34 18.32
N LYS A 119 -10.68 -5.01 19.32
CA LYS A 119 -10.56 -5.87 20.50
C LYS A 119 -11.75 -5.60 21.40
N LEU A 120 -12.40 -6.66 21.75
CA LEU A 120 -13.48 -6.60 22.72
C LEU A 120 -12.93 -6.76 24.13
#